data_8d68a67fc1f45bd1bcbf623ff39befac
#
_entry.id   8d68a67fc1f45bd1bcbf623ff39befac
#
_cell.length_a   1.000
_cell.length_b   1.000
_cell.length_c   1.000
_cell.angle_alpha   90.00
_cell.angle_beta   90.00
_cell.angle_gamma   90.00
#
_symmetry.space_group_name_H-M   'P 1'
#
loop_
_entity.id
_entity.type
_entity.pdbx_description
1 polymer ?
#
loop_
_entity_poly.entity_id
_entity_poly.type
_entity_poly.pdbx_seq_one_letter_code
_entity_poly.pdbx_strand_id
1 'polypeptide(L)'
;SAVDIVPQVEGDKKRTFKGTAYGGGRVDGHWFWGRNGVVFDLEGIEIPTPTPLLEEHFSTSRVGVVKEVGINQNITVTGDFLRNAKAREVVDDADDGYPFQMSMFIDPGSVEEVGQGVNVVVNGQTFTGPVAVFRNNRIREFTICSTGADRTTSVNAFSAKPGTTNQPTEDTDVTELEKAQA
;
A
#
# COMPACT_ATOMS: atom_id res chain seq x y z
N SER A 1 10.50 -27.23 -5.46
CA SER A 1 11.89 -26.81 -5.56
C SER A 1 12.02 -25.40 -5.00
N ALA A 2 12.73 -25.26 -3.88
CA ALA A 2 13.13 -23.96 -3.39
C ALA A 2 14.21 -23.42 -4.33
N VAL A 3 14.03 -22.20 -4.81
CA VAL A 3 15.07 -21.49 -5.56
C VAL A 3 15.85 -20.70 -4.51
N ASP A 4 17.08 -21.11 -4.23
CA ASP A 4 18.00 -20.35 -3.39
C ASP A 4 18.51 -19.14 -4.17
N ILE A 5 18.04 -17.96 -3.76
CA ILE A 5 18.52 -16.70 -4.31
C ILE A 5 19.62 -16.16 -3.39
N VAL A 6 20.85 -16.15 -3.89
CA VAL A 6 21.99 -15.59 -3.16
C VAL A 6 21.82 -14.09 -2.99
N PRO A 7 21.93 -13.54 -1.76
CA PRO A 7 21.82 -12.09 -1.53
C PRO A 7 22.94 -11.34 -2.25
N GLN A 8 22.60 -10.20 -2.86
CA GLN A 8 23.57 -9.34 -3.52
C GLN A 8 24.45 -8.58 -2.52
N VAL A 9 25.66 -8.27 -2.99
CA VAL A 9 26.78 -7.62 -2.30
C VAL A 9 26.35 -6.31 -1.59
N GLU A 10 26.93 -6.10 -0.41
CA GLU A 10 26.85 -4.92 0.44
C GLU A 10 27.13 -3.61 -0.32
N GLY A 11 26.20 -2.66 -0.27
CA GLY A 11 26.39 -1.29 -0.77
C GLY A 11 25.16 -0.61 -1.35
N ASP A 12 24.24 -1.33 -1.93
CA ASP A 12 23.04 -0.76 -2.55
C ASP A 12 21.81 -0.99 -1.65
N LYS A 13 21.47 0.00 -0.85
CA LYS A 13 20.24 -0.04 -0.05
C LYS A 13 19.03 -0.09 -1.00
N LYS A 14 18.22 -1.14 -0.87
CA LYS A 14 16.94 -1.24 -1.58
C LYS A 14 16.05 -0.07 -1.18
N ARG A 15 15.33 0.49 -2.16
CA ARG A 15 14.26 1.42 -1.90
C ARG A 15 13.11 0.68 -1.24
N THR A 16 12.49 1.29 -0.25
CA THR A 16 11.36 0.73 0.49
C THR A 16 10.08 1.48 0.15
N PHE A 17 8.95 0.85 0.40
CA PHE A 17 7.65 1.49 0.30
C PHE A 17 6.80 1.21 1.53
N LYS A 18 5.82 2.07 1.75
CA LYS A 18 4.71 1.87 2.67
C LYS A 18 3.44 2.35 1.99
N GLY A 19 2.36 1.60 2.15
CA GLY A 19 1.09 1.98 1.56
C GLY A 19 -0.11 1.44 2.32
N THR A 20 -1.27 2.00 1.99
CA THR A 20 -2.58 1.48 2.39
C THR A 20 -3.18 0.79 1.18
N ALA A 21 -3.39 -0.51 1.27
CA ALA A 21 -3.92 -1.33 0.19
C ALA A 21 -5.45 -1.43 0.21
N TYR A 22 -6.06 -1.23 1.37
CA TYR A 22 -7.51 -1.20 1.55
C TYR A 22 -7.86 -0.38 2.78
N GLY A 23 -8.83 0.53 2.64
CA GLY A 23 -9.27 1.41 3.72
C GLY A 23 -10.32 0.81 4.65
N GLY A 24 -10.78 -0.42 4.40
CA GLY A 24 -11.78 -1.12 5.24
C GLY A 24 -13.23 -0.78 4.91
N GLY A 25 -13.47 0.13 3.99
CA GLY A 25 -14.78 0.62 3.59
C GLY A 25 -15.37 -0.10 2.38
N ARG A 26 -16.50 0.45 1.90
CA ARG A 26 -17.16 -0.02 0.68
C ARG A 26 -16.40 0.47 -0.55
N VAL A 27 -16.11 -0.42 -1.47
CA VAL A 27 -15.55 -0.13 -2.79
C VAL A 27 -16.68 -0.11 -3.80
N ASP A 28 -16.94 1.07 -4.34
CA ASP A 28 -18.03 1.28 -5.30
C ASP A 28 -17.50 1.27 -6.75
N GLY A 29 -18.33 0.76 -7.65
CA GLY A 29 -18.07 0.86 -9.07
C GLY A 29 -16.94 -0.03 -9.59
N HIS A 30 -16.56 -1.07 -8.87
CA HIS A 30 -15.60 -2.04 -9.36
C HIS A 30 -16.18 -2.77 -10.58
N TRP A 31 -15.47 -2.68 -11.71
CA TRP A 31 -15.95 -3.19 -13.00
C TRP A 31 -16.29 -4.70 -13.00
N PHE A 32 -15.66 -5.49 -12.15
CA PHE A 32 -15.85 -6.94 -12.07
C PHE A 32 -16.82 -7.35 -10.94
N TRP A 33 -16.81 -6.67 -9.80
CA TRP A 33 -17.55 -7.08 -8.59
C TRP A 33 -18.94 -6.45 -8.47
N GLY A 34 -19.33 -5.69 -9.48
CA GLY A 34 -20.73 -5.33 -9.64
C GLY A 34 -21.11 -3.94 -9.19
N ARG A 35 -22.36 -3.61 -9.53
CA ARG A 35 -22.92 -2.27 -9.43
C ARG A 35 -23.23 -1.83 -8.01
N ASN A 36 -23.34 -2.81 -7.10
CA ASN A 36 -23.79 -2.56 -5.74
C ASN A 36 -22.68 -2.29 -4.74
N GLY A 37 -21.42 -2.31 -5.22
CA GLY A 37 -20.25 -2.19 -4.36
C GLY A 37 -19.92 -3.47 -3.58
N VAL A 38 -18.70 -3.51 -3.05
CA VAL A 38 -18.18 -4.63 -2.28
C VAL A 38 -17.47 -4.15 -1.03
N VAL A 39 -17.58 -4.91 0.06
CA VAL A 39 -16.78 -4.76 1.28
C VAL A 39 -15.98 -6.02 1.47
N PHE A 40 -14.69 -5.88 1.71
CA PHE A 40 -13.80 -7.00 2.01
C PHE A 40 -13.72 -7.14 3.52
N ASP A 41 -14.22 -8.27 4.04
CA ASP A 41 -14.11 -8.60 5.46
C ASP A 41 -12.64 -8.93 5.78
N LEU A 42 -12.11 -8.26 6.79
CA LEU A 42 -10.74 -8.45 7.26
C LEU A 42 -10.62 -9.58 8.29
N GLU A 43 -11.75 -10.05 8.83
CA GLU A 43 -11.76 -11.19 9.74
C GLU A 43 -11.40 -12.46 8.98
N GLY A 44 -10.38 -13.18 9.48
CA GLY A 44 -9.91 -14.42 8.86
C GLY A 44 -9.23 -14.26 7.50
N ILE A 45 -8.84 -13.03 7.13
CA ILE A 45 -8.11 -12.80 5.89
C ILE A 45 -6.74 -13.48 5.91
N GLU A 46 -6.39 -14.17 4.84
CA GLU A 46 -5.09 -14.78 4.63
C GLU A 46 -4.22 -13.93 3.71
N ILE A 47 -3.08 -13.48 4.22
CA ILE A 47 -2.08 -12.72 3.44
C ILE A 47 -0.73 -13.40 3.61
N PRO A 48 -0.32 -14.27 2.67
CA PRO A 48 1.01 -14.88 2.71
C PRO A 48 2.10 -13.81 2.64
N THR A 49 3.14 -13.92 3.46
CA THR A 49 4.31 -13.06 3.35
C THR A 49 5.56 -13.91 3.15
N PRO A 50 6.44 -13.56 2.22
CA PRO A 50 6.37 -12.39 1.34
C PRO A 50 5.29 -12.52 0.25
N THR A 51 4.67 -11.38 -0.11
CA THR A 51 3.67 -11.28 -1.18
C THR A 51 4.21 -10.47 -2.34
N PRO A 52 3.97 -10.85 -3.62
CA PRO A 52 4.36 -10.04 -4.76
C PRO A 52 3.76 -8.64 -4.74
N LEU A 53 4.56 -7.63 -5.13
CA LEU A 53 4.08 -6.31 -5.50
C LEU A 53 4.21 -6.15 -7.02
N LEU A 54 3.09 -5.95 -7.70
CA LEU A 54 3.00 -5.78 -9.14
C LEU A 54 2.73 -4.30 -9.50
N GLU A 55 2.76 -4.00 -10.77
CA GLU A 55 2.28 -2.77 -11.37
C GLU A 55 1.05 -3.10 -12.23
N GLU A 56 -0.04 -2.35 -12.03
CA GLU A 56 -1.30 -2.47 -12.78
C GLU A 56 -1.84 -3.91 -12.89
N HIS A 57 -1.65 -4.76 -11.85
CA HIS A 57 -2.04 -6.17 -11.81
C HIS A 57 -1.39 -7.07 -12.89
N PHE A 58 -0.35 -6.60 -13.56
CA PHE A 58 0.35 -7.39 -14.57
C PHE A 58 1.41 -8.30 -13.95
N SER A 59 1.24 -9.61 -14.04
CA SER A 59 2.18 -10.61 -13.50
C SER A 59 3.59 -10.52 -14.10
N THR A 60 3.73 -9.89 -15.26
CA THR A 60 5.02 -9.60 -15.90
C THR A 60 5.66 -8.32 -15.40
N SER A 61 4.91 -7.45 -14.72
CA SER A 61 5.36 -6.16 -14.21
C SER A 61 5.61 -6.23 -12.70
N ARG A 62 6.68 -6.95 -12.32
CA ARG A 62 7.07 -7.17 -10.93
C ARG A 62 7.92 -6.01 -10.46
N VAL A 63 7.44 -5.28 -9.46
CA VAL A 63 8.11 -4.06 -8.98
C VAL A 63 8.60 -4.15 -7.55
N GLY A 64 8.08 -5.07 -6.75
CA GLY A 64 8.48 -5.17 -5.35
C GLY A 64 8.06 -6.46 -4.66
N VAL A 65 8.29 -6.47 -3.35
CA VAL A 65 7.90 -7.54 -2.44
C VAL A 65 7.37 -6.92 -1.16
N VAL A 66 6.14 -7.25 -0.80
CA VAL A 66 5.55 -6.94 0.51
C VAL A 66 6.16 -7.88 1.54
N LYS A 67 6.69 -7.32 2.61
CA LYS A 67 7.34 -8.06 3.71
C LYS A 67 6.53 -8.08 4.99
N GLU A 68 5.81 -6.99 5.24
CA GLU A 68 5.01 -6.83 6.44
C GLU A 68 3.63 -6.32 6.07
N VAL A 69 2.64 -6.82 6.78
CA VAL A 69 1.24 -6.44 6.64
C VAL A 69 0.67 -6.10 8.01
N GLY A 70 0.08 -4.91 8.12
CA GLY A 70 -0.71 -4.50 9.26
C GLY A 70 -2.19 -4.61 8.94
N ILE A 71 -2.94 -5.31 9.78
CA ILE A 71 -4.40 -5.45 9.67
C ILE A 71 -5.02 -4.89 10.93
N ASN A 72 -5.86 -3.87 10.74
CA ASN A 72 -6.69 -3.31 11.80
C ASN A 72 -8.09 -3.11 11.22
N GLN A 73 -8.54 -1.87 11.05
CA GLN A 73 -9.75 -1.54 10.26
C GLN A 73 -9.43 -1.30 8.77
N ASN A 74 -8.17 -1.44 8.39
CA ASN A 74 -7.62 -1.27 7.06
C ASN A 74 -6.49 -2.30 6.83
N ILE A 75 -5.96 -2.35 5.62
CA ILE A 75 -4.74 -3.11 5.29
C ILE A 75 -3.64 -2.12 4.94
N THR A 76 -2.56 -2.15 5.74
CA THR A 76 -1.33 -1.43 5.44
C THR A 76 -0.21 -2.41 5.12
N VAL A 77 0.68 -2.03 4.24
CA VAL A 77 1.79 -2.87 3.81
C VAL A 77 3.10 -2.11 3.78
N THR A 78 4.20 -2.80 4.08
CA THR A 78 5.56 -2.32 3.87
C THR A 78 6.38 -3.35 3.11
N GLY A 79 7.39 -2.92 2.39
CA GLY A 79 8.24 -3.82 1.65
C GLY A 79 9.36 -3.12 0.89
N ASP A 80 10.02 -3.88 0.03
CA ASP A 80 11.13 -3.41 -0.79
C ASP A 80 10.76 -3.41 -2.27
N PHE A 81 11.20 -2.37 -2.98
CA PHE A 81 11.23 -2.38 -4.44
C PHE A 81 12.32 -3.34 -4.95
N LEU A 82 12.05 -3.96 -6.09
CA LEU A 82 13.05 -4.70 -6.85
C LEU A 82 14.06 -3.75 -7.52
N ARG A 83 15.15 -4.32 -8.05
CA ARG A 83 16.17 -3.54 -8.78
C ARG A 83 16.06 -3.63 -10.30
N ASN A 84 14.92 -4.09 -10.81
CA ASN A 84 14.67 -4.16 -12.24
C ASN A 84 14.24 -2.81 -12.83
N ALA A 85 14.14 -2.74 -14.16
CA ALA A 85 13.81 -1.50 -14.87
C ALA A 85 12.41 -0.98 -14.49
N LYS A 86 11.42 -1.87 -14.36
CA LYS A 86 10.05 -1.52 -13.98
C LYS A 86 9.95 -0.91 -12.59
N ALA A 87 10.62 -1.51 -11.62
CA ALA A 87 10.66 -0.96 -10.28
C ALA A 87 11.34 0.42 -10.23
N ARG A 88 12.38 0.65 -11.03
CA ARG A 88 13.02 1.96 -11.13
C ARG A 88 12.09 3.01 -11.72
N GLU A 89 11.36 2.68 -12.78
CA GLU A 89 10.35 3.56 -13.40
C GLU A 89 9.32 4.02 -12.36
N VAL A 90 8.72 3.07 -11.63
CA VAL A 90 7.76 3.39 -10.55
C VAL A 90 8.37 4.27 -9.45
N VAL A 91 9.61 3.99 -9.07
CA VAL A 91 10.31 4.77 -8.04
C VAL A 91 10.62 6.19 -8.52
N ASP A 92 11.08 6.34 -9.76
CA ASP A 92 11.39 7.64 -10.37
C ASP A 92 10.11 8.48 -10.50
N ASP A 93 9.01 7.90 -10.97
CA ASP A 93 7.71 8.55 -11.03
C ASP A 93 7.20 8.98 -9.65
N ALA A 94 7.38 8.13 -8.63
CA ALA A 94 7.00 8.46 -7.26
C ALA A 94 7.85 9.61 -6.69
N ASP A 95 9.15 9.66 -7.01
CA ASP A 95 10.06 10.74 -6.62
C ASP A 95 9.69 12.06 -7.32
N ASP A 96 9.15 11.98 -8.54
CA ASP A 96 8.61 13.13 -9.27
C ASP A 96 7.20 13.55 -8.79
N GLY A 97 6.65 12.81 -7.82
CA GLY A 97 5.37 13.14 -7.18
C GLY A 97 4.15 12.51 -7.85
N TYR A 98 4.33 11.47 -8.66
CA TYR A 98 3.18 10.75 -9.22
C TYR A 98 2.32 10.14 -8.12
N PRO A 99 0.99 10.39 -8.11
CA PRO A 99 0.12 9.99 -7.00
C PRO A 99 -0.36 8.55 -7.12
N PHE A 100 0.55 7.61 -7.02
CA PHE A 100 0.20 6.19 -7.05
C PHE A 100 -0.80 5.81 -5.97
N GLN A 101 -1.69 4.91 -6.32
CA GLN A 101 -2.60 4.20 -5.42
C GLN A 101 -2.19 2.73 -5.30
N MET A 102 -2.78 2.04 -4.33
CA MET A 102 -2.63 0.60 -4.20
C MET A 102 -3.94 -0.11 -4.46
N SER A 103 -3.82 -1.32 -4.95
CA SER A 103 -4.91 -2.28 -5.06
C SER A 103 -4.38 -3.66 -4.65
N MET A 104 -5.26 -4.65 -4.63
CA MET A 104 -4.90 -6.02 -4.29
C MET A 104 -5.78 -6.99 -5.07
N PHE A 105 -5.25 -8.16 -5.37
CA PHE A 105 -6.04 -9.26 -5.91
C PHE A 105 -6.56 -10.13 -4.77
N ILE A 106 -7.88 -10.26 -4.71
CA ILE A 106 -8.60 -10.99 -3.65
C ILE A 106 -9.29 -12.21 -4.25
N ASP A 107 -9.06 -13.37 -3.63
CA ASP A 107 -9.89 -14.57 -3.80
C ASP A 107 -10.82 -14.66 -2.58
N PRO A 108 -12.12 -14.46 -2.72
CA PRO A 108 -13.05 -14.65 -1.63
C PRO A 108 -13.31 -16.14 -1.37
N GLY A 109 -13.30 -16.54 -0.11
CA GLY A 109 -13.76 -17.88 0.29
C GLY A 109 -15.28 -18.02 0.17
N SER A 110 -16.01 -16.91 0.41
CA SER A 110 -17.45 -16.83 0.19
C SER A 110 -17.89 -15.39 -0.08
N VAL A 111 -19.05 -15.26 -0.73
CA VAL A 111 -19.67 -13.96 -1.01
C VAL A 111 -21.06 -13.94 -0.37
N GLU A 112 -21.29 -12.95 0.50
CA GLU A 112 -22.58 -12.68 1.11
C GLU A 112 -23.25 -11.50 0.41
N GLU A 113 -24.40 -11.73 -0.20
CA GLU A 113 -25.21 -10.69 -0.81
C GLU A 113 -26.17 -10.08 0.23
N VAL A 114 -25.94 -8.81 0.56
CA VAL A 114 -26.79 -8.06 1.49
C VAL A 114 -27.87 -7.34 0.71
N GLY A 115 -29.13 -7.66 1.00
CA GLY A 115 -30.28 -7.10 0.29
C GLY A 115 -30.51 -5.63 0.60
N GLN A 116 -31.32 -4.98 -0.25
CA GLN A 116 -31.66 -3.57 -0.10
C GLN A 116 -32.25 -3.26 1.28
N GLY A 117 -31.70 -2.24 1.96
CA GLY A 117 -32.18 -1.78 3.27
C GLY A 117 -31.74 -2.67 4.44
N VAL A 118 -31.04 -3.77 4.18
CA VAL A 118 -30.51 -4.64 5.24
C VAL A 118 -29.15 -4.12 5.69
N ASN A 119 -28.93 -4.10 7.00
CA ASN A 119 -27.66 -3.68 7.59
C ASN A 119 -26.75 -4.88 7.88
N VAL A 120 -25.46 -4.71 7.62
CA VAL A 120 -24.40 -5.65 7.99
C VAL A 120 -23.24 -4.90 8.64
N VAL A 121 -22.62 -5.50 9.64
CA VAL A 121 -21.42 -4.94 10.28
C VAL A 121 -20.20 -5.68 9.79
N VAL A 122 -19.23 -4.95 9.22
CA VAL A 122 -17.97 -5.47 8.70
C VAL A 122 -16.85 -4.49 9.04
N ASN A 123 -15.70 -4.95 9.48
CA ASN A 123 -14.54 -4.13 9.84
C ASN A 123 -14.87 -3.03 10.87
N GLY A 124 -15.83 -3.28 11.76
CA GLY A 124 -16.28 -2.32 12.76
C GLY A 124 -17.17 -1.19 12.23
N GLN A 125 -17.61 -1.26 10.97
CA GLN A 125 -18.51 -0.30 10.31
C GLN A 125 -19.82 -0.95 9.92
N THR A 126 -20.90 -0.16 9.90
CA THR A 126 -22.21 -0.63 9.44
C THR A 126 -22.43 -0.22 7.99
N PHE A 127 -22.76 -1.19 7.15
CA PHE A 127 -23.10 -0.99 5.75
C PHE A 127 -24.55 -1.36 5.52
N THR A 128 -25.26 -0.55 4.71
CA THR A 128 -26.63 -0.82 4.30
C THR A 128 -26.64 -1.34 2.86
N GLY A 129 -27.26 -2.47 2.63
CA GLY A 129 -27.41 -3.04 1.31
C GLY A 129 -28.27 -2.21 0.33
N PRO A 130 -28.13 -2.46 -0.98
CA PRO A 130 -27.47 -3.63 -1.55
C PRO A 130 -25.94 -3.52 -1.56
N VAL A 131 -25.25 -4.53 -1.09
CA VAL A 131 -23.78 -4.62 -1.08
C VAL A 131 -23.36 -6.08 -1.02
N ALA A 132 -22.25 -6.45 -1.65
CA ALA A 132 -21.64 -7.75 -1.47
C ALA A 132 -20.56 -7.69 -0.37
N VAL A 133 -20.51 -8.68 0.50
CA VAL A 133 -19.45 -8.85 1.49
C VAL A 133 -18.64 -10.07 1.13
N PHE A 134 -17.35 -9.86 0.89
CA PHE A 134 -16.41 -10.95 0.65
C PHE A 134 -15.81 -11.40 1.98
N ARG A 135 -15.94 -12.70 2.27
CA ARG A 135 -15.49 -13.29 3.53
C ARG A 135 -14.45 -14.37 3.31
N ASN A 136 -13.64 -14.61 4.36
CA ASN A 136 -12.55 -15.60 4.31
C ASN A 136 -11.64 -15.37 3.10
N ASN A 137 -11.22 -14.12 2.94
CA ASN A 137 -10.50 -13.65 1.80
C ASN A 137 -9.05 -14.15 1.82
N ARG A 138 -8.50 -14.40 0.63
CA ARG A 138 -7.07 -14.64 0.44
C ARG A 138 -6.50 -13.64 -0.54
N ILE A 139 -5.43 -12.96 -0.14
CA ILE A 139 -4.71 -12.03 -1.01
C ILE A 139 -3.62 -12.79 -1.76
N ARG A 140 -3.56 -12.61 -3.07
CA ARG A 140 -2.54 -13.22 -3.93
C ARG A 140 -1.40 -12.28 -4.26
N GLU A 141 -1.69 -11.00 -4.41
CA GLU A 141 -0.73 -9.97 -4.74
C GLU A 141 -1.25 -8.61 -4.31
N PHE A 142 -0.33 -7.68 -4.14
CA PHE A 142 -0.61 -6.26 -4.10
C PHE A 142 -0.13 -5.60 -5.38
N THR A 143 -0.74 -4.48 -5.74
CA THR A 143 -0.32 -3.74 -6.93
C THR A 143 -0.24 -2.25 -6.66
N ILE A 144 0.73 -1.60 -7.31
CA ILE A 144 0.79 -0.16 -7.47
C ILE A 144 0.08 0.18 -8.77
N CYS A 145 -0.82 1.13 -8.74
CA CYS A 145 -1.60 1.51 -9.91
C CYS A 145 -1.86 3.02 -9.95
N SER A 146 -2.14 3.50 -11.14
CA SER A 146 -2.50 4.90 -11.38
C SER A 146 -3.85 5.25 -10.77
N THR A 147 -4.78 4.27 -10.74
CA THR A 147 -6.12 4.43 -10.16
C THR A 147 -6.53 3.16 -9.43
N GLY A 148 -6.54 3.21 -8.11
CA GLY A 148 -7.03 2.11 -7.27
C GLY A 148 -8.55 2.03 -7.28
N ALA A 149 -9.10 0.82 -7.11
CA ALA A 149 -10.53 0.62 -6.95
C ALA A 149 -11.08 1.24 -5.66
N ASP A 150 -10.28 1.20 -4.60
CA ASP A 150 -10.54 1.91 -3.35
C ASP A 150 -9.81 3.26 -3.37
N ARG A 151 -10.58 4.35 -3.38
CA ARG A 151 -10.05 5.72 -3.43
C ARG A 151 -9.33 6.16 -2.16
N THR A 152 -9.39 5.39 -1.09
CA THR A 152 -8.71 5.67 0.18
C THR A 152 -7.30 5.08 0.23
N THR A 153 -6.89 4.38 -0.83
CA THR A 153 -5.56 3.76 -0.92
C THR A 153 -4.47 4.76 -1.27
N SER A 154 -3.27 4.49 -0.83
CA SER A 154 -2.10 5.31 -1.12
C SER A 154 -0.82 4.49 -1.07
N VAL A 155 0.21 4.95 -1.77
CA VAL A 155 1.56 4.42 -1.63
C VAL A 155 2.57 5.55 -1.54
N ASN A 156 3.55 5.39 -0.67
CA ASN A 156 4.69 6.29 -0.55
C ASN A 156 5.98 5.49 -0.73
N ALA A 157 6.81 5.90 -1.66
CA ALA A 157 8.16 5.38 -1.80
C ALA A 157 9.10 6.16 -0.89
N PHE A 158 9.81 5.45 -0.01
CA PHE A 158 10.82 6.06 0.85
C PHE A 158 12.19 5.84 0.24
N SER A 159 12.92 6.93 0.01
CA SER A 159 14.33 6.82 -0.38
C SER A 159 15.24 6.95 0.81
N ALA A 160 16.19 6.03 0.89
CA ALA A 160 17.50 6.43 1.37
C ALA A 160 18.29 6.92 0.13
N LYS A 161 18.16 8.19 -0.28
CA LYS A 161 19.14 8.78 -1.17
C LYS A 161 20.47 8.79 -0.41
N PRO A 162 21.57 8.27 -0.96
CA PRO A 162 22.89 8.49 -0.35
C PRO A 162 23.18 9.99 -0.44
N GLY A 163 23.24 10.69 0.68
CA GLY A 163 23.79 12.03 0.75
C GLY A 163 22.92 13.19 1.20
N THR A 164 21.77 12.98 1.83
CA THR A 164 21.12 14.05 2.57
C THR A 164 21.22 13.75 4.06
N THR A 165 22.37 14.04 4.64
CA THR A 165 22.47 14.31 6.07
C THR A 165 21.67 15.58 6.33
N ASN A 166 20.50 15.47 6.91
CA ASN A 166 19.91 16.57 7.65
C ASN A 166 20.80 16.78 8.88
N GLN A 167 21.82 17.63 8.73
CA GLN A 167 22.40 18.28 9.88
C GLN A 167 21.30 19.24 10.41
N PRO A 168 21.01 19.18 11.70
CA PRO A 168 20.29 20.28 12.34
C PRO A 168 21.14 21.54 12.13
N THR A 169 20.58 22.53 11.47
CA THR A 169 21.11 23.88 11.54
C THR A 169 20.98 24.32 12.99
N GLU A 170 22.07 24.31 13.73
CA GLU A 170 22.17 25.07 14.96
C GLU A 170 21.91 26.52 14.61
N ASP A 171 20.80 27.04 15.13
CA ASP A 171 20.51 28.45 15.22
C ASP A 171 21.57 29.12 16.11
N THR A 172 22.64 29.60 15.50
CA THR A 172 23.56 30.54 16.10
C THR A 172 23.16 31.95 15.68
N ASP A 173 22.11 32.47 16.30
CA ASP A 173 21.84 33.89 16.22
C ASP A 173 21.26 34.44 17.55
N VAL A 174 22.07 34.43 18.57
CA VAL A 174 21.85 35.26 19.75
C VAL A 174 23.21 35.74 20.26
N THR A 175 23.81 36.72 19.62
CA THR A 175 24.85 37.59 20.27
C THR A 175 25.26 38.77 19.36
N GLU A 176 24.35 39.65 19.01
CA GLU A 176 24.74 40.99 18.54
C GLU A 176 23.82 42.14 19.03
N LEU A 177 23.18 41.96 20.18
CA LEU A 177 22.34 43.02 20.77
C LEU A 177 22.81 43.54 22.12
N GLU A 178 24.02 43.21 22.55
CA GLU A 178 24.56 43.70 23.84
C GLU A 178 25.87 44.55 23.73
N LYS A 179 26.15 45.15 22.60
CA LYS A 179 27.30 46.08 22.47
C LYS A 179 26.95 47.44 21.93
N ALA A 180 25.83 47.99 22.30
CA ALA A 180 25.51 49.38 22.00
C ALA A 180 24.88 50.12 23.17
N GLN A 181 25.45 49.98 24.39
CA GLN A 181 25.24 50.91 25.48
C GLN A 181 26.42 50.79 26.49
N ALA A 182 27.48 51.51 26.19
CA ALA A 182 28.43 52.05 27.16
C ALA A 182 29.17 53.22 26.55
#